data_9e61b814bf3f793dfc707f4860f82499
#
_entry.id   9e61b814bf3f793dfc707f4860f82499
#
_cell.length_a   1.000
_cell.length_b   1.000
_cell.length_c   1.000
_cell.angle_alpha   90.00
_cell.angle_beta   90.00
_cell.angle_gamma   90.00
#
_symmetry.space_group_name_H-M   'P 1'
#
loop_
_entity.id
_entity.type
_entity.pdbx_description
1 polymer ?
#
loop_
_entity_poly.entity_id
_entity_poly.type
_entity_poly.pdbx_seq_one_letter_code
_entity_poly.pdbx_strand_id
1 'polypeptide(L)'
;MHLFSLAFCVVRYPVDTFRALQASRDRFRYYPAVLLLLLLLAVRMVYLFFLHFPLAGTGAVEINVTMEILKLLIPLAAWSVSVFAVTSIMDGETQFREAVMATMYATVPYILMAIPLTLLSHLFGSTDAALFQILLTATEIWIGFLILVSVMVMNNFSLKKTVLVLILSILFMALICAVGLLMFALASQLYQFIAGVIREAKYALFGT
;
A
#
# COMPACT_ATOMS: atom_id res chain seq x y z
N MET A 1 0.20 -14.05 20.76
CA MET A 1 -1.02 -13.26 20.49
C MET A 1 -1.51 -13.62 19.11
N HIS A 2 -2.81 -13.88 18.96
CA HIS A 2 -3.40 -14.24 17.68
C HIS A 2 -3.41 -13.02 16.75
N LEU A 3 -3.00 -13.19 15.50
CA LEU A 3 -2.89 -12.15 14.47
C LEU A 3 -4.17 -11.32 14.34
N PHE A 4 -5.32 -11.98 14.34
CA PHE A 4 -6.63 -11.32 14.23
C PHE A 4 -6.97 -10.46 15.45
N SER A 5 -6.55 -10.85 16.66
CA SER A 5 -6.77 -10.02 17.85
C SER A 5 -5.95 -8.73 17.80
N LEU A 6 -4.71 -8.80 17.33
CA LEU A 6 -3.87 -7.61 17.11
C LEU A 6 -4.43 -6.70 16.02
N ALA A 7 -4.90 -7.26 14.90
CA ALA A 7 -5.49 -6.50 13.82
C ALA A 7 -6.73 -5.71 14.30
N PHE A 8 -7.60 -6.31 15.09
CA PHE A 8 -8.75 -5.61 15.66
C PHE A 8 -8.33 -4.57 16.72
N CYS A 9 -7.34 -4.90 17.55
CA CYS A 9 -6.81 -3.98 18.56
C CYS A 9 -6.15 -2.74 17.96
N VAL A 10 -5.50 -2.84 16.78
CA VAL A 10 -4.89 -1.68 16.10
C VAL A 10 -5.91 -0.59 15.81
N VAL A 11 -7.13 -0.97 15.43
CA VAL A 11 -8.18 0.01 15.11
C VAL A 11 -8.71 0.69 16.37
N ARG A 12 -8.78 -0.01 17.51
CA ARG A 12 -9.38 0.49 18.76
C ARG A 12 -8.34 1.12 19.70
N TYR A 13 -7.17 0.52 19.80
CA TYR A 13 -6.09 0.93 20.72
C TYR A 13 -4.75 0.97 19.97
N PRO A 14 -4.56 1.94 19.04
CA PRO A 14 -3.41 1.95 18.13
C PRO A 14 -2.08 2.08 18.88
N VAL A 15 -1.99 2.98 19.86
CA VAL A 15 -0.74 3.23 20.61
C VAL A 15 -0.27 1.99 21.35
N ASP A 16 -1.17 1.31 22.07
CA ASP A 16 -0.81 0.13 22.86
C ASP A 16 -0.45 -1.04 21.95
N THR A 17 -1.11 -1.17 20.81
CA THR A 17 -0.82 -2.23 19.85
C THR A 17 0.56 -2.03 19.20
N PHE A 18 0.90 -0.81 18.77
CA PHE A 18 2.22 -0.55 18.21
C PHE A 18 3.34 -0.64 19.26
N ARG A 19 3.06 -0.30 20.54
CA ARG A 19 4.00 -0.58 21.64
C ARG A 19 4.20 -2.08 21.87
N ALA A 20 3.13 -2.86 21.85
CA ALA A 20 3.23 -4.31 21.97
C ALA A 20 4.00 -4.93 20.80
N LEU A 21 3.80 -4.37 19.58
CA LEU A 21 4.63 -4.72 18.44
C LEU A 21 6.10 -4.38 18.71
N GLN A 22 6.43 -3.16 19.10
CA GLN A 22 7.79 -2.74 19.42
C GLN A 22 8.45 -3.64 20.50
N ALA A 23 7.73 -3.99 21.54
CA ALA A 23 8.23 -4.85 22.62
C ALA A 23 8.49 -6.30 22.19
N SER A 24 7.90 -6.76 21.10
CA SER A 24 8.04 -8.14 20.61
C SER A 24 9.06 -8.30 19.47
N ARG A 25 10.01 -7.37 19.32
CA ARG A 25 11.03 -7.30 18.24
C ARG A 25 11.69 -8.63 17.92
N ASP A 26 12.09 -9.40 18.91
CA ASP A 26 12.84 -10.66 18.75
C ASP A 26 12.00 -11.82 18.17
N ARG A 27 10.68 -11.69 18.21
CA ARG A 27 9.73 -12.73 17.74
C ARG A 27 9.10 -12.41 16.37
N PHE A 28 9.49 -11.31 15.72
CA PHE A 28 8.91 -10.93 14.43
C PHE A 28 9.27 -11.93 13.33
N ARG A 29 8.24 -12.57 12.82
CA ARG A 29 8.26 -13.32 11.56
C ARG A 29 7.54 -12.48 10.50
N TYR A 30 7.96 -12.57 9.24
CA TYR A 30 7.27 -11.93 8.10
C TYR A 30 5.86 -12.50 7.85
N TYR A 31 5.57 -13.67 8.40
CA TYR A 31 4.30 -14.37 8.20
C TYR A 31 3.05 -13.49 8.44
N PRO A 32 2.92 -12.71 9.54
CA PRO A 32 1.76 -11.86 9.74
C PRO A 32 1.62 -10.76 8.68
N ALA A 33 2.73 -10.15 8.23
CA ALA A 33 2.70 -9.14 7.19
C ALA A 33 2.25 -9.72 5.85
N VAL A 34 2.78 -10.90 5.49
CA VAL A 34 2.39 -11.60 4.25
C VAL A 34 0.91 -11.99 4.29
N LEU A 35 0.42 -12.50 5.42
CA LEU A 35 -0.99 -12.84 5.55
C LEU A 35 -1.91 -11.61 5.44
N LEU A 36 -1.56 -10.49 6.08
CA LEU A 36 -2.29 -9.22 5.94
C LEU A 36 -2.25 -8.70 4.51
N LEU A 37 -1.10 -8.83 3.82
CA LEU A 37 -0.99 -8.45 2.42
C LEU A 37 -1.90 -9.30 1.52
N LEU A 38 -1.91 -10.61 1.71
CA LEU A 38 -2.79 -11.51 0.95
C LEU A 38 -4.27 -11.20 1.22
N LEU A 39 -4.61 -10.92 2.48
CA LEU A 39 -5.97 -10.53 2.86
C LEU A 39 -6.35 -9.18 2.26
N LEU A 40 -5.44 -8.21 2.27
CA LEU A 40 -5.63 -6.90 1.64
C LEU A 40 -5.89 -7.03 0.13
N LEU A 41 -5.10 -7.86 -0.56
CA LEU A 41 -5.28 -8.15 -1.99
C LEU A 41 -6.63 -8.83 -2.25
N ALA A 42 -6.98 -9.84 -1.47
CA ALA A 42 -8.25 -10.55 -1.61
C ALA A 42 -9.45 -9.60 -1.42
N VAL A 43 -9.43 -8.78 -0.35
CA VAL A 43 -10.47 -7.80 -0.07
C VAL A 43 -10.54 -6.72 -1.16
N ARG A 44 -9.38 -6.28 -1.69
CA ARG A 44 -9.34 -5.35 -2.83
C ARG A 44 -9.98 -5.93 -4.08
N MET A 45 -9.74 -7.21 -4.39
CA MET A 45 -10.39 -7.88 -5.50
C MET A 45 -11.90 -7.99 -5.30
N VAL A 46 -12.33 -8.42 -4.10
CA VAL A 46 -13.76 -8.46 -3.77
C VAL A 46 -14.40 -7.07 -3.95
N TYR A 47 -13.78 -6.03 -3.42
CA TYR A 47 -14.26 -4.65 -3.58
C TYR A 47 -14.42 -4.27 -5.06
N LEU A 48 -13.43 -4.54 -5.91
CA LEU A 48 -13.46 -4.17 -7.33
C LEU A 48 -14.52 -4.93 -8.13
N PHE A 49 -14.71 -6.23 -7.86
CA PHE A 49 -15.66 -7.07 -8.60
C PHE A 49 -17.10 -6.88 -8.15
N PHE A 50 -17.32 -6.53 -6.88
CA PHE A 50 -18.67 -6.44 -6.30
C PHE A 50 -19.16 -5.00 -6.08
N LEU A 51 -18.34 -3.98 -6.38
CA LEU A 51 -18.78 -2.60 -6.27
C LEU A 51 -19.90 -2.31 -7.28
N HIS A 52 -21.02 -1.75 -6.81
CA HIS A 52 -22.18 -1.49 -7.63
C HIS A 52 -21.93 -0.38 -8.68
N PHE A 53 -22.44 -0.58 -9.90
CA PHE A 53 -22.17 0.22 -11.11
C PHE A 53 -22.28 1.75 -10.94
N PRO A 54 -23.29 2.38 -10.30
CA PRO A 54 -23.36 3.84 -10.25
C PRO A 54 -22.19 4.46 -9.49
N LEU A 55 -21.58 3.71 -8.55
CA LEU A 55 -20.48 4.17 -7.69
C LEU A 55 -19.10 3.74 -8.20
N ALA A 56 -19.07 2.78 -9.13
CA ALA A 56 -17.84 2.29 -9.75
C ALA A 56 -17.18 3.30 -10.72
N GLY A 57 -17.86 4.40 -11.07
CA GLY A 57 -17.32 5.56 -11.80
C GLY A 57 -16.91 5.33 -13.26
N THR A 58 -16.82 4.09 -13.69
CA THR A 58 -16.40 3.72 -15.06
C THR A 58 -17.33 2.62 -15.57
N GLY A 59 -18.01 2.89 -16.69
CA GLY A 59 -18.68 1.83 -17.45
C GLY A 59 -17.68 0.69 -17.68
N ALA A 60 -18.17 -0.53 -17.92
CA ALA A 60 -17.46 -1.80 -18.03
C ALA A 60 -16.02 -1.71 -18.63
N VAL A 61 -15.10 -1.10 -17.91
CA VAL A 61 -13.67 -1.16 -18.21
C VAL A 61 -13.21 -2.53 -17.76
N GLU A 62 -12.61 -3.28 -18.66
CA GLU A 62 -11.98 -4.56 -18.32
C GLU A 62 -11.04 -4.38 -17.14
N ILE A 63 -11.37 -4.97 -15.99
CA ILE A 63 -10.56 -4.91 -14.79
C ILE A 63 -9.30 -5.74 -15.06
N ASN A 64 -8.18 -5.06 -15.28
CA ASN A 64 -6.89 -5.72 -15.39
C ASN A 64 -6.37 -6.03 -13.97
N VAL A 65 -6.63 -7.26 -13.53
CA VAL A 65 -6.23 -7.76 -12.20
C VAL A 65 -4.73 -7.52 -11.91
N THR A 66 -3.88 -7.75 -12.91
CA THR A 66 -2.42 -7.55 -12.75
C THR A 66 -2.10 -6.09 -12.45
N MET A 67 -2.73 -5.15 -13.17
CA MET A 67 -2.52 -3.72 -12.93
C MET A 67 -3.05 -3.28 -11.56
N GLU A 68 -4.17 -3.82 -11.11
CA GLU A 68 -4.71 -3.51 -9.78
C GLU A 68 -3.82 -4.04 -8.64
N ILE A 69 -3.25 -5.23 -8.81
CA ILE A 69 -2.25 -5.77 -7.87
C ILE A 69 -1.02 -4.87 -7.83
N LEU A 70 -0.49 -4.47 -8.98
CA LEU A 70 0.70 -3.59 -9.05
C LEU A 70 0.43 -2.21 -8.46
N LYS A 71 -0.74 -1.61 -8.73
CA LYS A 71 -1.15 -0.32 -8.15
C LYS A 71 -1.19 -0.34 -6.60
N LEU A 72 -1.39 -1.50 -6.01
CA LEU A 72 -1.40 -1.66 -4.55
C LEU A 72 -0.02 -2.04 -4.00
N LEU A 73 0.68 -2.98 -4.64
CA LEU A 73 1.96 -3.49 -4.15
C LEU A 73 3.08 -2.45 -4.28
N ILE A 74 3.16 -1.73 -5.41
CA ILE A 74 4.25 -0.77 -5.65
C ILE A 74 4.24 0.36 -4.62
N PRO A 75 3.11 1.06 -4.35
CA PRO A 75 3.08 2.10 -3.32
C PRO A 75 3.36 1.56 -1.92
N LEU A 76 2.84 0.38 -1.55
CA LEU A 76 3.09 -0.21 -0.23
C LEU A 76 4.57 -0.55 -0.02
N ALA A 77 5.22 -1.13 -1.05
CA ALA A 77 6.64 -1.43 -1.00
C ALA A 77 7.48 -0.15 -0.95
N ALA A 78 7.20 0.81 -1.85
CA ALA A 78 7.88 2.10 -1.88
C ALA A 78 7.72 2.87 -0.57
N TRP A 79 6.53 2.86 0.03
CA TRP A 79 6.26 3.45 1.33
C TRP A 79 7.09 2.81 2.44
N SER A 80 7.08 1.47 2.53
CA SER A 80 7.82 0.73 3.56
C SER A 80 9.33 1.00 3.50
N VAL A 81 9.90 1.05 2.27
CA VAL A 81 11.29 1.39 2.05
C VAL A 81 11.57 2.84 2.43
N SER A 82 10.69 3.77 2.04
CA SER A 82 10.85 5.20 2.29
C SER A 82 10.83 5.52 3.78
N VAL A 83 9.84 4.99 4.51
CA VAL A 83 9.74 5.20 5.96
C VAL A 83 10.97 4.63 6.66
N PHE A 84 11.40 3.41 6.30
CA PHE A 84 12.60 2.81 6.87
C PHE A 84 13.85 3.65 6.60
N ALA A 85 14.06 4.10 5.36
CA ALA A 85 15.23 4.89 5.00
C ALA A 85 15.26 6.22 5.76
N VAL A 86 14.15 6.95 5.78
CA VAL A 86 14.07 8.24 6.47
C VAL A 86 14.18 8.10 8.00
N THR A 87 13.52 7.10 8.59
CA THR A 87 13.64 6.86 10.04
C THR A 87 15.08 6.48 10.42
N SER A 88 15.78 5.70 9.59
CA SER A 88 17.19 5.35 9.81
C SER A 88 18.12 6.58 9.76
N ILE A 89 17.84 7.55 8.87
CA ILE A 89 18.61 8.82 8.80
C ILE A 89 18.31 9.72 10.01
N MET A 90 17.11 9.64 10.55
CA MET A 90 16.63 10.49 11.66
C MET A 90 16.82 9.85 13.04
N ASP A 91 17.79 8.93 13.19
CA ASP A 91 18.07 8.19 14.43
C ASP A 91 16.84 7.45 14.99
N GLY A 92 16.06 6.84 14.10
CA GLY A 92 14.95 5.98 14.49
C GLY A 92 15.43 4.57 14.84
N GLU A 93 14.67 3.90 15.71
CA GLU A 93 14.99 2.55 16.18
C GLU A 93 14.36 1.44 15.32
N THR A 94 13.51 1.79 14.36
CA THR A 94 12.71 0.83 13.57
C THR A 94 13.58 0.06 12.58
N GLN A 95 13.51 -1.26 12.61
CA GLN A 95 14.08 -2.13 11.59
C GLN A 95 13.18 -2.21 10.35
N PHE A 96 13.74 -2.57 9.18
CA PHE A 96 12.97 -2.71 7.94
C PHE A 96 11.75 -3.65 8.08
N ARG A 97 11.95 -4.77 8.78
CA ARG A 97 10.87 -5.74 9.08
C ARG A 97 9.72 -5.10 9.85
N GLU A 98 10.04 -4.26 10.81
CA GLU A 98 9.06 -3.55 11.63
C GLU A 98 8.32 -2.48 10.82
N ALA A 99 9.02 -1.75 9.94
CA ALA A 99 8.41 -0.79 9.04
C ALA A 99 7.38 -1.46 8.10
N VAL A 100 7.70 -2.63 7.54
CA VAL A 100 6.77 -3.42 6.73
C VAL A 100 5.57 -3.87 7.57
N MET A 101 5.80 -4.40 8.78
CA MET A 101 4.73 -4.84 9.67
C MET A 101 3.81 -3.68 10.05
N ALA A 102 4.37 -2.54 10.46
CA ALA A 102 3.61 -1.35 10.83
C ALA A 102 2.75 -0.85 9.67
N THR A 103 3.30 -0.84 8.45
CA THR A 103 2.57 -0.50 7.22
C THR A 103 1.39 -1.44 7.01
N MET A 104 1.59 -2.76 7.11
CA MET A 104 0.51 -3.73 6.93
C MET A 104 -0.58 -3.60 7.99
N TYR A 105 -0.22 -3.40 9.27
CA TYR A 105 -1.21 -3.17 10.32
C TYR A 105 -1.96 -1.85 10.15
N ALA A 106 -1.33 -0.81 9.61
CA ALA A 106 -2.00 0.45 9.31
C ALA A 106 -3.08 0.32 8.23
N THR A 107 -3.00 -0.67 7.33
CA THR A 107 -4.03 -0.93 6.31
C THR A 107 -5.24 -1.72 6.81
N VAL A 108 -5.23 -2.22 8.05
CA VAL A 108 -6.33 -3.01 8.62
C VAL A 108 -7.69 -2.31 8.55
N PRO A 109 -7.84 -0.99 8.80
CA PRO A 109 -9.13 -0.32 8.64
C PRO A 109 -9.72 -0.47 7.25
N TYR A 110 -8.89 -0.43 6.20
CA TYR A 110 -9.35 -0.68 4.84
C TYR A 110 -9.89 -2.11 4.68
N ILE A 111 -9.16 -3.10 5.20
CA ILE A 111 -9.58 -4.51 5.15
C ILE A 111 -10.95 -4.71 5.82
N LEU A 112 -11.17 -4.05 6.97
CA LEU A 112 -12.42 -4.16 7.72
C LEU A 112 -13.57 -3.39 7.08
N MET A 113 -13.29 -2.22 6.49
CA MET A 113 -14.32 -1.33 5.93
C MET A 113 -14.67 -1.64 4.48
N ALA A 114 -13.78 -2.22 3.70
CA ALA A 114 -14.02 -2.49 2.27
C ALA A 114 -15.23 -3.42 2.06
N ILE A 115 -15.40 -4.46 2.86
CA ILE A 115 -16.54 -5.40 2.74
C ILE A 115 -17.88 -4.70 3.07
N PRO A 116 -18.04 -4.03 4.24
CA PRO A 116 -19.24 -3.25 4.52
C PRO A 116 -19.52 -2.18 3.46
N LEU A 117 -18.52 -1.47 2.96
CA LEU A 117 -18.67 -0.45 1.93
C LEU A 117 -19.14 -1.05 0.61
N THR A 118 -18.62 -2.22 0.23
CA THR A 118 -19.10 -2.95 -0.96
C THR A 118 -20.57 -3.33 -0.83
N LEU A 119 -21.00 -3.81 0.34
CA LEU A 119 -22.40 -4.14 0.59
C LEU A 119 -23.29 -2.89 0.59
N LEU A 120 -22.84 -1.81 1.21
CA LEU A 120 -23.53 -0.51 1.21
C LEU A 120 -23.67 0.07 -0.19
N SER A 121 -22.72 -0.18 -1.09
CA SER A 121 -22.79 0.31 -2.46
C SER A 121 -24.02 -0.17 -3.24
N HIS A 122 -24.58 -1.32 -2.85
CA HIS A 122 -25.80 -1.87 -3.47
C HIS A 122 -27.08 -1.18 -2.96
N LEU A 123 -27.00 -0.50 -1.81
CA LEU A 123 -28.11 0.25 -1.23
C LEU A 123 -28.09 1.72 -1.64
N PHE A 124 -26.93 2.23 -2.06
CA PHE A 124 -26.74 3.61 -2.49
C PHE A 124 -27.00 3.77 -3.98
N GLY A 125 -27.79 4.81 -4.33
CA GLY A 125 -27.97 5.25 -5.71
C GLY A 125 -26.91 6.27 -6.13
N SER A 126 -26.99 6.72 -7.37
CA SER A 126 -26.13 7.80 -7.89
C SER A 126 -26.24 9.11 -7.08
N THR A 127 -27.39 9.34 -6.44
CA THR A 127 -27.65 10.50 -5.57
C THR A 127 -26.83 10.46 -4.27
N ASP A 128 -26.48 9.25 -3.79
CA ASP A 128 -25.80 9.04 -2.52
C ASP A 128 -24.28 8.88 -2.67
N ALA A 129 -23.76 9.09 -3.88
CA ALA A 129 -22.33 8.96 -4.19
C ALA A 129 -21.45 9.81 -3.26
N ALA A 130 -21.94 10.98 -2.85
CA ALA A 130 -21.22 11.86 -1.92
C ALA A 130 -21.04 11.22 -0.53
N LEU A 131 -22.07 10.56 0.00
CA LEU A 131 -22.00 9.85 1.29
C LEU A 131 -21.03 8.68 1.21
N PHE A 132 -21.07 7.93 0.12
CA PHE A 132 -20.14 6.82 -0.11
C PHE A 132 -18.69 7.32 -0.15
N GLN A 133 -18.43 8.43 -0.85
CA GLN A 133 -17.10 9.03 -0.92
C GLN A 133 -16.62 9.54 0.45
N ILE A 134 -17.50 10.10 1.28
CA ILE A 134 -17.17 10.50 2.64
C ILE A 134 -16.71 9.31 3.48
N LEU A 135 -17.38 8.15 3.39
CA LEU A 135 -17.01 6.95 4.12
C LEU A 135 -15.65 6.40 3.68
N LEU A 136 -15.37 6.41 2.36
CA LEU A 136 -14.05 6.06 1.82
C LEU A 136 -12.97 6.98 2.35
N THR A 137 -13.17 8.30 2.25
CA THR A 137 -12.22 9.31 2.73
C THR A 137 -11.98 9.21 4.23
N ALA A 138 -13.02 8.94 5.02
CA ALA A 138 -12.87 8.71 6.45
C ALA A 138 -11.98 7.50 6.75
N THR A 139 -12.12 6.41 5.97
CA THR A 139 -11.26 5.23 6.09
C THR A 139 -9.80 5.55 5.74
N GLU A 140 -9.56 6.34 4.68
CA GLU A 140 -8.22 6.78 4.28
C GLU A 140 -7.56 7.68 5.33
N ILE A 141 -8.32 8.62 5.91
CA ILE A 141 -7.85 9.48 7.00
C ILE A 141 -7.46 8.62 8.22
N TRP A 142 -8.24 7.60 8.54
CA TRP A 142 -7.95 6.69 9.65
C TRP A 142 -6.65 5.91 9.41
N ILE A 143 -6.41 5.43 8.18
CA ILE A 143 -5.15 4.80 7.79
C ILE A 143 -3.98 5.78 7.98
N GLY A 144 -4.11 7.02 7.51
CA GLY A 144 -3.11 8.06 7.68
C GLY A 144 -2.78 8.33 9.16
N PHE A 145 -3.81 8.35 10.01
CA PHE A 145 -3.64 8.46 11.46
C PHE A 145 -2.88 7.27 12.05
N LEU A 146 -3.19 6.04 11.65
CA LEU A 146 -2.49 4.85 12.10
C LEU A 146 -1.02 4.82 11.65
N ILE A 147 -0.74 5.29 10.44
CA ILE A 147 0.63 5.46 9.93
C ILE A 147 1.40 6.45 10.82
N LEU A 148 0.80 7.60 11.15
CA LEU A 148 1.43 8.58 12.04
C LEU A 148 1.72 7.98 13.41
N VAL A 149 0.73 7.31 14.03
CA VAL A 149 0.91 6.67 15.33
C VAL A 149 1.98 5.58 15.29
N SER A 150 2.01 4.77 14.22
CA SER A 150 3.00 3.69 14.07
C SER A 150 4.43 4.23 14.03
N VAL A 151 4.68 5.26 13.21
CA VAL A 151 6.02 5.87 13.09
C VAL A 151 6.42 6.54 14.41
N MET A 152 5.50 7.23 15.07
CA MET A 152 5.74 7.91 16.35
C MET A 152 6.12 6.91 17.44
N VAL A 153 5.32 5.87 17.62
CA VAL A 153 5.47 4.91 18.71
C VAL A 153 6.67 4.00 18.48
N MET A 154 6.82 3.46 17.26
CA MET A 154 7.89 2.48 16.97
C MET A 154 9.31 3.10 16.98
N ASN A 155 9.41 4.42 16.78
CA ASN A 155 10.70 5.13 16.83
C ASN A 155 10.87 6.01 18.08
N ASN A 156 9.93 6.00 19.00
CA ASN A 156 9.93 6.89 20.18
C ASN A 156 10.09 8.38 19.83
N PHE A 157 9.53 8.81 18.68
CA PHE A 157 9.64 10.19 18.21
C PHE A 157 8.59 11.10 18.85
N SER A 158 8.95 12.38 19.01
CA SER A 158 7.98 13.42 19.31
C SER A 158 7.05 13.66 18.10
N LEU A 159 5.85 14.19 18.33
CA LEU A 159 4.89 14.47 17.26
C LEU A 159 5.49 15.36 16.15
N LYS A 160 6.23 16.40 16.50
CA LYS A 160 6.88 17.31 15.53
C LYS A 160 7.89 16.55 14.65
N LYS A 161 8.73 15.69 15.26
CA LYS A 161 9.71 14.88 14.54
C LYS A 161 9.00 13.87 13.63
N THR A 162 7.93 13.25 14.11
CA THR A 162 7.12 12.29 13.33
C THR A 162 6.53 12.93 12.08
N VAL A 163 5.92 14.11 12.21
CA VAL A 163 5.36 14.83 11.04
C VAL A 163 6.45 15.16 10.03
N LEU A 164 7.62 15.61 10.48
CA LEU A 164 8.76 15.86 9.58
C LEU A 164 9.20 14.58 8.86
N VAL A 165 9.33 13.47 9.61
CA VAL A 165 9.68 12.15 9.03
C VAL A 165 8.65 11.72 7.99
N LEU A 166 7.35 11.89 8.25
CA LEU A 166 6.30 11.54 7.29
C LEU A 166 6.39 12.36 6.00
N ILE A 167 6.60 13.68 6.10
CA ILE A 167 6.78 14.55 4.93
C ILE A 167 7.99 14.12 4.12
N LEU A 168 9.13 13.88 4.77
CA LEU A 168 10.34 13.41 4.10
C LEU A 168 10.15 12.02 3.49
N SER A 169 9.40 11.12 4.15
CA SER A 169 9.09 9.79 3.62
C SER A 169 8.23 9.86 2.35
N ILE A 170 7.26 10.78 2.29
CA ILE A 170 6.46 11.00 1.07
C ILE A 170 7.35 11.51 -0.07
N LEU A 171 8.23 12.46 0.20
CA LEU A 171 9.17 12.97 -0.80
C LEU A 171 10.13 11.88 -1.28
N PHE A 172 10.65 11.07 -0.37
CA PHE A 172 11.53 9.95 -0.70
C PHE A 172 10.81 8.86 -1.49
N MET A 173 9.56 8.56 -1.14
CA MET A 173 8.71 7.65 -1.90
C MET A 173 8.49 8.15 -3.35
N ALA A 174 8.20 9.45 -3.52
CA ALA A 174 8.05 10.04 -4.84
C ALA A 174 9.35 9.93 -5.66
N LEU A 175 10.51 10.13 -5.03
CA LEU A 175 11.82 9.94 -5.66
C LEU A 175 12.06 8.49 -6.09
N ILE A 176 11.76 7.52 -5.23
CA ILE A 176 11.86 6.08 -5.57
C ILE A 176 10.99 5.75 -6.78
N CYS A 177 9.74 6.22 -6.78
CA CYS A 177 8.81 6.00 -7.90
C CYS A 177 9.33 6.64 -9.19
N ALA A 178 9.84 7.87 -9.13
CA ALA A 178 10.40 8.56 -10.28
C ALA A 178 11.61 7.80 -10.87
N VAL A 179 12.56 7.38 -10.02
CA VAL A 179 13.71 6.57 -10.43
C VAL A 179 13.27 5.23 -11.02
N GLY A 180 12.28 4.57 -10.40
CA GLY A 180 11.71 3.32 -10.91
C GLY A 180 11.11 3.48 -12.32
N LEU A 181 10.35 4.56 -12.55
CA LEU A 181 9.80 4.87 -13.88
C LEU A 181 10.89 5.13 -14.92
N LEU A 182 11.95 5.87 -14.55
CA LEU A 182 13.09 6.11 -15.44
C LEU A 182 13.79 4.81 -15.79
N MET A 183 14.06 3.95 -14.82
CA MET A 183 14.67 2.64 -15.05
C MET A 183 13.80 1.76 -15.95
N PHE A 184 12.48 1.77 -15.74
CA PHE A 184 11.55 1.04 -16.60
C PHE A 184 11.56 1.58 -18.05
N ALA A 185 11.56 2.91 -18.22
CA ALA A 185 11.64 3.54 -19.54
C ALA A 185 12.94 3.18 -20.27
N LEU A 186 14.08 3.23 -19.59
CA LEU A 186 15.38 2.83 -20.16
C LEU A 186 15.41 1.34 -20.52
N ALA A 187 14.90 0.48 -19.64
CA ALA A 187 14.82 -0.95 -19.91
C ALA A 187 13.93 -1.26 -21.14
N SER A 188 12.79 -0.56 -21.27
CA SER A 188 11.90 -0.72 -22.42
C SER A 188 12.53 -0.25 -23.73
N GLN A 189 13.28 0.86 -23.71
CA GLN A 189 14.02 1.33 -24.88
C GLN A 189 15.12 0.33 -25.30
N LEU A 190 15.87 -0.19 -24.34
CA LEU A 190 16.90 -1.21 -24.61
C LEU A 190 16.28 -2.48 -25.21
N TYR A 191 15.16 -2.94 -24.66
CA TYR A 191 14.43 -4.08 -25.22
C TYR A 191 13.98 -3.85 -26.66
N GLN A 192 13.39 -2.68 -26.95
CA GLN A 192 12.97 -2.33 -28.32
C GLN A 192 14.15 -2.24 -29.30
N PHE A 193 15.26 -1.69 -28.84
CA PHE A 193 16.50 -1.63 -29.65
C PHE A 193 17.00 -3.04 -29.99
N ILE A 194 17.15 -3.92 -29.00
CA ILE A 194 17.59 -5.31 -29.19
C ILE A 194 16.62 -6.05 -30.11
N ALA A 195 15.32 -5.92 -29.91
CA ALA A 195 14.30 -6.54 -30.74
C ALA A 195 14.37 -6.04 -32.20
N GLY A 196 14.68 -4.75 -32.40
CA GLY A 196 14.91 -4.14 -33.71
C GLY A 196 16.11 -4.76 -34.43
N VAL A 197 17.26 -4.81 -33.75
CA VAL A 197 18.48 -5.41 -34.28
C VAL A 197 18.29 -6.89 -34.66
N ILE A 198 17.62 -7.67 -33.80
CA ILE A 198 17.33 -9.08 -34.08
C ILE A 198 16.40 -9.21 -35.31
N ARG A 199 15.42 -8.33 -35.46
CA ARG A 199 14.51 -8.32 -36.59
C ARG A 199 15.25 -8.00 -37.90
N GLU A 200 16.09 -6.96 -37.92
CA GLU A 200 16.91 -6.59 -39.08
C GLU A 200 17.89 -7.69 -39.45
N ALA A 201 18.57 -8.29 -38.47
CA ALA A 201 19.46 -9.42 -38.71
C ALA A 201 18.71 -10.63 -39.31
N LYS A 202 17.49 -10.90 -38.86
CA LYS A 202 16.65 -11.97 -39.43
C LYS A 202 16.29 -11.67 -40.89
N TYR A 203 15.91 -10.44 -41.23
CA TYR A 203 15.60 -10.05 -42.59
C TYR A 203 16.84 -10.13 -43.49
N ALA A 204 18.02 -9.74 -43.00
CA ALA A 204 19.28 -9.81 -43.76
C ALA A 204 19.73 -11.26 -44.06
N LEU A 205 19.44 -12.19 -43.12
CA LEU A 205 19.88 -13.59 -43.26
C LEU A 205 18.88 -14.48 -43.99
N PHE A 206 17.57 -14.22 -43.89
CA PHE A 206 16.53 -15.13 -44.38
C PHE A 206 15.62 -14.51 -45.47
N GLY A 207 15.74 -13.22 -45.76
CA GLY A 207 15.07 -12.56 -46.91
C GLY A 207 13.57 -12.55 -46.90
N THR A 208 12.91 -12.82 -45.71
CA THR A 208 11.45 -12.82 -45.56
C THR A 208 11.07 -12.20 -44.20
#